data_c2103556aec9f6f9d19e0a4a28afcca5
#
_entry.id   c2103556aec9f6f9d19e0a4a28afcca5
#
_cell.length_a   1.000
_cell.length_b   1.000
_cell.length_c   1.000
_cell.angle_alpha   90.00
_cell.angle_beta   90.00
_cell.angle_gamma   90.00
#
_symmetry.space_group_name_H-M   'P 1'
#
loop_
_entity.id
_entity.type
_entity.pdbx_description
1 polymer ?
#
loop_
_entity_poly.entity_id
_entity_poly.type
_entity_poly.pdbx_seq_one_letter_code
_entity_poly.pdbx_strand_id
1 'polypeptide(L)'
;LGVHLLDKINQDDWYIEERSAGRDTIQLWIKDSLVYKIDSLVAEASYLRTDSLGKRVLLADTIKFYYKDKPEPKGKRKKEQDSIPVIKFMEISAGVGSTMDLNKNITLEFDRPIVEDGLKNIQLLDSVLTPVDFSLKHDSLKIRKYYLGYKWKPETEYRLSIDSMGIYSIYGLYNNKLVKDFKTKAVEDYGNIIVNVSEATTPIILQLYQGDKDIKVLEERTIKGNGKVVFDYLGEGTYMIRAILDRNGNGKWDTGNYLKHLQPEE
;
A
#
# COMPACT_ATOMS: atom_id res chain seq x y z
N LEU A 1 -9.23 17.48 -5.71
CA LEU A 1 -8.76 17.65 -7.07
C LEU A 1 -9.77 17.02 -8.01
N GLY A 2 -10.21 17.75 -9.04
CA GLY A 2 -10.96 17.22 -10.18
C GLY A 2 -10.09 17.30 -11.43
N VAL A 3 -10.09 16.27 -12.27
CA VAL A 3 -9.37 16.29 -13.56
C VAL A 3 -10.39 16.00 -14.67
N HIS A 4 -10.56 16.95 -15.58
CA HIS A 4 -11.50 16.86 -16.69
C HIS A 4 -10.77 16.97 -18.02
N LEU A 5 -11.13 16.11 -18.98
CA LEU A 5 -10.61 16.23 -20.34
C LEU A 5 -11.23 17.43 -21.04
N LEU A 6 -10.42 18.23 -21.71
CA LEU A 6 -10.90 19.35 -22.55
C LEU A 6 -11.32 18.88 -23.94
N ASP A 7 -10.84 17.72 -24.39
CA ASP A 7 -11.25 17.12 -25.65
C ASP A 7 -12.63 16.43 -25.51
N LYS A 8 -13.40 16.39 -26.60
CA LYS A 8 -14.80 15.88 -26.67
C LYS A 8 -14.90 14.33 -26.49
N ILE A 9 -14.09 13.74 -25.64
CA ILE A 9 -14.13 12.32 -25.30
C ILE A 9 -15.01 12.17 -24.06
N ASN A 10 -15.74 11.07 -23.97
CA ASN A 10 -16.69 10.78 -22.89
C ASN A 10 -16.02 11.05 -21.53
N GLN A 11 -16.50 12.07 -20.80
CA GLN A 11 -15.79 12.65 -19.66
C GLN A 11 -15.90 11.84 -18.37
N ASP A 12 -16.77 10.85 -18.34
CA ASP A 12 -17.01 10.06 -17.14
C ASP A 12 -16.20 8.76 -17.21
N ASP A 13 -15.39 8.52 -16.16
CA ASP A 13 -14.75 7.23 -15.94
C ASP A 13 -13.60 6.84 -16.91
N TRP A 14 -12.83 7.82 -17.41
CA TRP A 14 -11.71 7.58 -18.34
C TRP A 14 -10.39 7.17 -17.66
N TYR A 15 -10.27 7.34 -16.34
CA TYR A 15 -9.07 7.02 -15.54
C TYR A 15 -9.41 6.41 -14.18
N ILE A 16 -8.41 5.77 -13.59
CA ILE A 16 -8.41 5.37 -12.19
C ILE A 16 -7.37 6.23 -11.47
N GLU A 17 -7.74 6.81 -10.33
CA GLU A 17 -6.87 7.66 -9.53
C GLU A 17 -6.17 6.84 -8.44
N GLU A 18 -4.86 7.01 -8.32
CA GLU A 18 -4.05 6.49 -7.21
C GLU A 18 -3.31 7.64 -6.53
N ARG A 19 -3.37 7.72 -5.22
CA ARG A 19 -2.71 8.77 -4.43
C ARG A 19 -1.57 8.20 -3.60
N SER A 20 -0.48 8.99 -3.47
CA SER A 20 0.56 8.70 -2.49
C SER A 20 0.02 8.77 -1.06
N ALA A 21 0.70 8.08 -0.13
CA ALA A 21 0.35 8.14 1.30
C ALA A 21 0.42 9.58 1.86
N GLY A 22 1.36 10.41 1.37
CA GLY A 22 1.48 11.84 1.71
C GLY A 22 0.44 12.72 1.05
N ARG A 23 -0.36 12.19 0.12
CA ARG A 23 -1.36 12.93 -0.69
C ARG A 23 -0.79 14.10 -1.49
N ASP A 24 0.50 14.08 -1.75
CA ASP A 24 1.27 15.08 -2.51
C ASP A 24 1.43 14.71 -3.98
N THR A 25 1.18 13.45 -4.32
CA THR A 25 1.30 12.91 -5.67
C THR A 25 0.03 12.18 -6.06
N ILE A 26 -0.43 12.44 -7.28
CA ILE A 26 -1.59 11.77 -7.88
C ILE A 26 -1.13 11.13 -9.18
N GLN A 27 -1.40 9.84 -9.31
CA GLN A 27 -1.17 9.07 -10.51
C GLN A 27 -2.51 8.75 -11.16
N LEU A 28 -2.66 9.09 -12.43
CA LEU A 28 -3.84 8.78 -13.21
C LEU A 28 -3.53 7.59 -14.14
N TRP A 29 -4.28 6.52 -13.98
CA TRP A 29 -4.22 5.34 -14.83
C TRP A 29 -5.32 5.44 -15.87
N ILE A 30 -4.97 5.78 -17.11
CA ILE A 30 -5.94 5.95 -18.20
C ILE A 30 -6.45 4.57 -18.57
N LYS A 31 -7.77 4.33 -18.38
CA LYS A 31 -8.41 3.06 -18.71
C LYS A 31 -9.16 3.07 -20.04
N ASP A 32 -9.56 4.22 -20.51
CA ASP A 32 -10.24 4.36 -21.81
C ASP A 32 -9.24 4.19 -22.95
N SER A 33 -9.49 3.20 -23.81
CA SER A 33 -8.63 2.88 -24.96
C SER A 33 -8.57 3.95 -26.02
N LEU A 34 -9.57 4.81 -26.12
CA LEU A 34 -9.57 5.96 -27.03
C LEU A 34 -8.65 7.07 -26.51
N VAL A 35 -8.52 7.20 -25.18
CA VAL A 35 -7.70 8.22 -24.53
C VAL A 35 -6.23 7.82 -24.52
N TYR A 36 -5.87 6.59 -24.14
CA TYR A 36 -4.45 6.22 -24.04
C TYR A 36 -3.74 6.00 -25.38
N LYS A 37 -4.47 6.00 -26.51
CA LYS A 37 -3.88 5.93 -27.87
C LYS A 37 -3.57 7.29 -28.47
N ILE A 38 -3.89 8.39 -27.76
CA ILE A 38 -3.64 9.75 -28.24
C ILE A 38 -2.21 10.16 -27.88
N ASP A 39 -1.48 10.78 -28.80
CA ASP A 39 -0.09 11.23 -28.58
C ASP A 39 0.02 12.34 -27.54
N SER A 40 -1.03 13.14 -27.38
CA SER A 40 -1.09 14.20 -26.38
C SER A 40 -2.51 14.34 -25.84
N LEU A 41 -2.60 14.59 -24.53
CA LEU A 41 -3.85 14.74 -23.80
C LEU A 41 -3.87 16.11 -23.13
N VAL A 42 -4.93 16.86 -23.28
CA VAL A 42 -5.15 18.14 -22.60
C VAL A 42 -6.25 17.97 -21.57
N ALA A 43 -5.94 18.25 -20.32
CA ALA A 43 -6.90 18.17 -19.22
C ALA A 43 -6.88 19.45 -18.38
N GLU A 44 -8.03 19.79 -17.82
CA GLU A 44 -8.17 20.83 -16.81
C GLU A 44 -8.12 20.17 -15.42
N ALA A 45 -7.21 20.66 -14.58
CA ALA A 45 -7.13 20.24 -13.18
C ALA A 45 -7.68 21.34 -12.27
N SER A 46 -8.77 21.07 -11.58
CA SER A 46 -9.36 21.99 -10.60
C SER A 46 -8.95 21.60 -9.17
N TYR A 47 -8.49 22.57 -8.39
CA TYR A 47 -8.01 22.37 -7.03
C TYR A 47 -8.25 23.59 -6.14
N LEU A 48 -8.29 23.35 -4.82
CA LEU A 48 -8.41 24.42 -3.83
C LEU A 48 -7.02 24.93 -3.45
N ARG A 49 -6.82 26.22 -3.54
CA ARG A 49 -5.64 26.94 -3.05
C ARG A 49 -6.03 27.96 -2.00
N THR A 50 -5.19 28.15 -1.00
CA THR A 50 -5.36 29.23 -0.02
C THR A 50 -4.74 30.51 -0.58
N ASP A 51 -5.53 31.59 -0.63
CA ASP A 51 -5.08 32.91 -1.04
C ASP A 51 -4.27 33.61 0.06
N SER A 52 -3.77 34.83 -0.22
CA SER A 52 -3.00 35.63 0.71
C SER A 52 -3.78 36.08 1.97
N LEU A 53 -5.10 35.98 1.93
CA LEU A 53 -6.00 36.30 3.04
C LEU A 53 -6.42 35.05 3.85
N GLY A 54 -5.84 33.86 3.53
CA GLY A 54 -6.19 32.60 4.18
C GLY A 54 -7.51 31.98 3.71
N LYS A 55 -8.15 32.52 2.66
CA LYS A 55 -9.40 32.00 2.12
C LYS A 55 -9.11 30.92 1.05
N ARG A 56 -9.86 29.83 1.09
CA ARG A 56 -9.79 28.79 0.05
C ARG A 56 -10.54 29.22 -1.20
N VAL A 57 -9.83 29.30 -2.30
CA VAL A 57 -10.37 29.61 -3.63
C VAL A 57 -10.16 28.43 -4.57
N LEU A 58 -11.13 28.17 -5.42
CA LEU A 58 -11.02 27.14 -6.47
C LEU A 58 -10.26 27.72 -7.64
N LEU A 59 -9.19 27.05 -8.03
CA LEU A 59 -8.41 27.36 -9.23
C LEU A 59 -8.51 26.20 -10.22
N ALA A 60 -8.31 26.51 -11.48
CA ALA A 60 -8.25 25.53 -12.56
C ALA A 60 -7.05 25.83 -13.44
N ASP A 61 -6.21 24.83 -13.67
CA ASP A 61 -5.04 24.90 -14.55
C ASP A 61 -5.16 23.90 -15.69
N THR A 62 -4.76 24.31 -16.89
CA THR A 62 -4.69 23.41 -18.03
C THR A 62 -3.35 22.66 -18.03
N ILE A 63 -3.42 21.35 -18.01
CA ILE A 63 -2.25 20.45 -18.02
C ILE A 63 -2.22 19.71 -19.35
N LYS A 64 -1.04 19.70 -19.99
CA LYS A 64 -0.79 18.93 -21.20
C LYS A 64 0.06 17.72 -20.88
N PHE A 65 -0.45 16.52 -21.18
CA PHE A 65 0.28 15.27 -21.08
C PHE A 65 0.73 14.84 -22.46
N TYR A 66 1.95 14.38 -22.55
CA TYR A 66 2.53 13.85 -23.79
C TYR A 66 2.96 12.41 -23.58
N TYR A 67 2.66 11.55 -24.53
CA TYR A 67 3.22 10.22 -24.56
C TYR A 67 4.74 10.33 -24.76
N LYS A 68 5.50 9.71 -23.88
CA LYS A 68 6.97 9.68 -23.96
C LYS A 68 7.44 8.26 -23.79
N ASP A 69 7.96 7.69 -24.86
CA ASP A 69 8.65 6.41 -24.78
C ASP A 69 9.83 6.50 -23.81
N LYS A 70 9.99 5.49 -22.96
CA LYS A 70 11.20 5.37 -22.18
C LYS A 70 12.37 5.23 -23.16
N PRO A 71 13.41 6.12 -23.10
CA PRO A 71 14.56 5.98 -23.99
C PRO A 71 15.17 4.60 -23.75
N GLU A 72 15.40 3.86 -24.83
CA GLU A 72 16.14 2.60 -24.74
C GLU A 72 17.52 2.89 -24.13
N PRO A 73 18.02 2.06 -23.19
CA PRO A 73 19.33 2.26 -22.60
C PRO A 73 20.37 2.27 -23.71
N LYS A 74 21.04 3.41 -23.86
CA LYS A 74 22.15 3.58 -24.80
C LYS A 74 23.29 2.68 -24.35
N GLY A 75 23.43 1.49 -24.95
CA GLY A 75 24.59 0.64 -24.67
C GLY A 75 24.37 -0.82 -25.04
N LYS A 76 24.52 -1.10 -26.28
CA LYS A 76 25.12 -2.29 -26.93
C LYS A 76 24.58 -2.34 -28.35
N ARG A 77 25.46 -2.24 -29.34
CA ARG A 77 25.13 -2.52 -30.73
C ARG A 77 24.43 -3.87 -30.77
N LYS A 78 23.12 -3.89 -31.00
CA LYS A 78 22.39 -5.09 -31.33
C LYS A 78 23.02 -5.61 -32.63
N LYS A 79 23.69 -6.74 -32.58
CA LYS A 79 23.79 -7.60 -33.77
C LYS A 79 22.33 -7.86 -34.18
N GLU A 80 22.03 -7.66 -35.44
CA GLU A 80 20.79 -8.12 -36.06
C GLU A 80 20.68 -9.65 -35.86
N GLN A 81 20.15 -10.05 -34.76
CA GLN A 81 19.68 -11.38 -34.50
C GLN A 81 18.16 -11.25 -34.49
N ASP A 82 17.48 -12.05 -35.31
CA ASP A 82 16.04 -12.15 -35.40
C ASP A 82 15.40 -11.94 -34.02
N SER A 83 14.85 -10.75 -33.79
CA SER A 83 14.33 -10.41 -32.47
C SER A 83 12.98 -11.08 -32.32
N ILE A 84 12.98 -12.25 -31.67
CA ILE A 84 11.75 -12.80 -31.09
C ILE A 84 11.13 -11.66 -30.26
N PRO A 85 9.87 -11.28 -30.52
CA PRO A 85 9.22 -10.21 -29.76
C PRO A 85 9.26 -10.56 -28.28
N VAL A 86 9.90 -9.71 -27.48
CA VAL A 86 9.96 -9.90 -26.01
C VAL A 86 8.55 -9.69 -25.48
N ILE A 87 7.92 -10.77 -25.04
CA ILE A 87 6.61 -10.72 -24.38
C ILE A 87 6.82 -9.95 -23.06
N LYS A 88 6.17 -8.79 -22.94
CA LYS A 88 6.16 -8.03 -21.69
C LYS A 88 5.03 -8.55 -20.82
N PHE A 89 5.37 -9.11 -19.68
CA PHE A 89 4.42 -9.53 -18.66
C PHE A 89 4.09 -8.37 -17.72
N MET A 90 2.93 -8.47 -17.08
CA MET A 90 2.62 -7.67 -15.89
C MET A 90 3.43 -8.22 -14.72
N GLU A 91 4.11 -7.35 -13.98
CA GLU A 91 4.91 -7.73 -12.83
C GLU A 91 4.07 -7.78 -11.55
N ILE A 92 4.27 -8.84 -10.76
CA ILE A 92 3.67 -9.03 -9.45
C ILE A 92 4.79 -9.16 -8.43
N SER A 93 4.80 -8.27 -7.44
CA SER A 93 5.67 -8.36 -6.27
C SER A 93 4.90 -8.99 -5.12
N ALA A 94 5.41 -10.10 -4.58
CA ALA A 94 4.89 -10.70 -3.36
C ALA A 94 5.86 -10.38 -2.21
N GLY A 95 5.37 -9.64 -1.23
CA GLY A 95 6.13 -9.21 -0.04
C GLY A 95 6.30 -10.35 0.97
N VAL A 96 6.79 -11.51 0.51
CA VAL A 96 7.14 -12.64 1.35
C VAL A 96 8.52 -13.15 0.93
N GLY A 97 9.40 -13.39 1.91
CA GLY A 97 10.72 -14.01 1.72
C GLY A 97 10.66 -15.53 1.86
N SER A 98 11.78 -16.14 2.25
CA SER A 98 11.84 -17.57 2.62
C SER A 98 11.20 -17.85 3.98
N THR A 99 11.08 -16.83 4.84
CA THR A 99 10.46 -16.91 6.15
C THR A 99 9.33 -15.90 6.28
N MET A 100 8.30 -16.23 7.05
CA MET A 100 7.10 -15.40 7.26
C MET A 100 6.79 -15.28 8.75
N ASP A 101 6.50 -14.06 9.19
CA ASP A 101 6.02 -13.82 10.55
C ASP A 101 4.56 -14.22 10.72
N LEU A 102 4.23 -14.78 11.89
CA LEU A 102 2.87 -15.31 12.19
C LEU A 102 1.79 -14.22 12.22
N ASN A 103 2.15 -12.97 12.49
CA ASN A 103 1.24 -11.84 12.59
C ASN A 103 1.22 -10.93 11.34
N LYS A 104 1.90 -11.31 10.27
CA LYS A 104 1.97 -10.52 9.04
C LYS A 104 1.04 -11.04 7.96
N ASN A 105 0.61 -10.15 7.09
CA ASN A 105 -0.06 -10.48 5.84
C ASN A 105 0.94 -10.46 4.68
N ILE A 106 0.75 -11.31 3.68
CA ILE A 106 1.51 -11.21 2.45
C ILE A 106 0.99 -10.02 1.66
N THR A 107 1.89 -9.12 1.30
CA THR A 107 1.57 -8.01 0.41
C THR A 107 1.73 -8.45 -1.04
N LEU A 108 0.70 -8.25 -1.85
CA LEU A 108 0.74 -8.41 -3.30
C LEU A 108 0.66 -7.02 -3.93
N GLU A 109 1.66 -6.63 -4.70
CA GLU A 109 1.70 -5.35 -5.40
C GLU A 109 1.90 -5.59 -6.90
N PHE A 110 0.99 -5.01 -7.69
CA PHE A 110 0.99 -5.11 -9.14
C PHE A 110 1.63 -3.85 -9.74
N ASP A 111 2.37 -3.98 -10.84
CA ASP A 111 2.99 -2.83 -11.51
C ASP A 111 1.96 -1.89 -12.16
N ARG A 112 0.71 -2.35 -12.32
CA ARG A 112 -0.41 -1.59 -12.88
C ARG A 112 -1.76 -2.09 -12.33
N PRO A 113 -2.86 -1.31 -12.49
CA PRO A 113 -4.19 -1.76 -12.07
C PRO A 113 -4.62 -3.04 -12.78
N ILE A 114 -5.30 -3.89 -12.06
CA ILE A 114 -5.73 -5.22 -12.52
C ILE A 114 -7.24 -5.30 -12.70
N VAL A 115 -7.68 -6.29 -13.45
CA VAL A 115 -9.06 -6.74 -13.49
C VAL A 115 -9.27 -7.68 -12.30
N GLU A 116 -10.09 -7.27 -11.34
CA GLU A 116 -10.22 -7.96 -10.03
C GLU A 116 -10.72 -9.40 -10.13
N ASP A 117 -11.45 -9.75 -11.19
CA ASP A 117 -11.92 -11.13 -11.40
C ASP A 117 -10.77 -12.16 -11.44
N GLY A 118 -9.57 -11.75 -11.80
CA GLY A 118 -8.36 -12.59 -11.76
C GLY A 118 -7.87 -12.95 -10.36
N LEU A 119 -8.28 -12.22 -9.32
CA LEU A 119 -7.83 -12.47 -7.94
C LEU A 119 -8.21 -13.86 -7.42
N LYS A 120 -9.26 -14.46 -7.95
CA LYS A 120 -9.68 -15.83 -7.64
C LYS A 120 -8.66 -16.91 -8.08
N ASN A 121 -7.74 -16.57 -8.97
CA ASN A 121 -6.68 -17.47 -9.45
C ASN A 121 -5.43 -17.48 -8.55
N ILE A 122 -5.43 -16.69 -7.47
CA ILE A 122 -4.41 -16.75 -6.43
C ILE A 122 -4.67 -17.97 -5.58
N GLN A 123 -3.63 -18.77 -5.35
CA GLN A 123 -3.71 -19.99 -4.55
C GLN A 123 -2.69 -19.92 -3.42
N LEU A 124 -3.14 -20.27 -2.22
CA LEU A 124 -2.28 -20.55 -1.08
C LEU A 124 -2.40 -22.02 -0.74
N LEU A 125 -1.27 -22.70 -0.72
CA LEU A 125 -1.20 -24.15 -0.47
C LEU A 125 -0.44 -24.37 0.86
N ASP A 126 -0.86 -25.37 1.61
CA ASP A 126 -0.16 -25.80 2.83
C ASP A 126 1.01 -26.77 2.51
N SER A 127 1.62 -27.33 3.56
CA SER A 127 2.78 -28.23 3.47
C SER A 127 2.54 -29.53 2.66
N VAL A 128 1.29 -29.94 2.50
CA VAL A 128 0.90 -31.10 1.70
C VAL A 128 0.28 -30.69 0.37
N LEU A 129 0.48 -29.43 -0.02
CA LEU A 129 -0.01 -28.83 -1.26
C LEU A 129 -1.56 -28.81 -1.38
N THR A 130 -2.25 -28.78 -0.25
CA THR A 130 -3.70 -28.61 -0.22
C THR A 130 -4.05 -27.13 -0.21
N PRO A 131 -4.98 -26.66 -1.06
CA PRO A 131 -5.45 -25.29 -1.03
C PRO A 131 -6.07 -24.94 0.33
N VAL A 132 -5.73 -23.76 0.83
CA VAL A 132 -6.30 -23.22 2.06
C VAL A 132 -6.99 -21.89 1.78
N ASP A 133 -8.10 -21.65 2.48
CA ASP A 133 -8.85 -20.42 2.34
C ASP A 133 -8.12 -19.26 3.02
N PHE A 134 -8.10 -18.14 2.36
CA PHE A 134 -7.47 -16.91 2.85
C PHE A 134 -8.35 -15.71 2.56
N SER A 135 -8.09 -14.59 3.22
CA SER A 135 -8.74 -13.31 2.94
C SER A 135 -7.87 -12.43 2.07
N LEU A 136 -8.47 -11.73 1.13
CA LEU A 136 -7.82 -10.64 0.38
C LEU A 136 -8.45 -9.32 0.77
N LYS A 137 -7.61 -8.37 1.19
CA LYS A 137 -8.01 -7.00 1.50
C LYS A 137 -7.30 -6.04 0.56
N HIS A 138 -8.06 -5.23 -0.15
CA HIS A 138 -7.54 -4.15 -0.99
C HIS A 138 -7.02 -2.99 -0.12
N ASP A 139 -5.91 -2.39 -0.50
CA ASP A 139 -5.41 -1.17 0.14
C ASP A 139 -6.29 0.02 -0.25
N SER A 140 -6.69 0.83 0.74
CA SER A 140 -7.61 1.96 0.50
C SER A 140 -6.99 3.14 -0.25
N LEU A 141 -5.65 3.22 -0.31
CA LEU A 141 -4.91 4.32 -0.95
C LEU A 141 -4.18 3.86 -2.21
N LYS A 142 -3.67 2.63 -2.20
CA LYS A 142 -2.89 2.05 -3.30
C LYS A 142 -3.71 1.00 -4.04
N ILE A 143 -4.35 1.40 -5.13
CA ILE A 143 -5.25 0.53 -5.93
C ILE A 143 -4.59 -0.73 -6.49
N ARG A 144 -3.27 -0.77 -6.53
CA ARG A 144 -2.49 -1.91 -7.04
C ARG A 144 -1.97 -2.83 -5.94
N LYS A 145 -2.41 -2.61 -4.69
CA LYS A 145 -1.89 -3.31 -3.51
C LYS A 145 -2.98 -4.06 -2.78
N TYR A 146 -2.70 -5.33 -2.50
CA TYR A 146 -3.59 -6.22 -1.78
C TYR A 146 -2.83 -6.89 -0.64
N TYR A 147 -3.54 -7.20 0.44
CA TYR A 147 -3.04 -7.92 1.58
C TYR A 147 -3.73 -9.28 1.66
N LEU A 148 -2.96 -10.35 1.55
CA LEU A 148 -3.41 -11.71 1.75
C LEU A 148 -3.24 -12.04 3.23
N GLY A 149 -4.36 -12.21 3.93
CA GLY A 149 -4.42 -12.55 5.34
C GLY A 149 -4.80 -14.01 5.53
N TYR A 150 -4.03 -14.69 6.37
CA TYR A 150 -4.29 -16.07 6.77
C TYR A 150 -3.87 -16.27 8.24
N LYS A 151 -4.50 -17.18 8.94
CA LYS A 151 -4.09 -17.57 10.30
C LYS A 151 -2.96 -18.58 10.21
N TRP A 152 -1.72 -18.06 10.13
CA TRP A 152 -0.54 -18.87 9.96
C TRP A 152 -0.35 -19.87 11.10
N LYS A 153 -0.08 -21.13 10.78
CA LYS A 153 0.38 -22.12 11.77
C LYS A 153 1.90 -21.95 11.92
N PRO A 154 2.47 -22.06 13.13
CA PRO A 154 3.91 -21.95 13.31
C PRO A 154 4.65 -23.11 12.63
N GLU A 155 5.92 -22.89 12.27
CA GLU A 155 6.86 -23.83 11.67
C GLU A 155 6.34 -24.60 10.44
N THR A 156 5.35 -24.02 9.74
CA THR A 156 4.64 -24.66 8.64
C THR A 156 5.10 -24.08 7.30
N GLU A 157 5.31 -24.96 6.33
CA GLU A 157 5.63 -24.58 4.96
C GLU A 157 4.35 -24.25 4.19
N TYR A 158 4.43 -23.21 3.38
CA TYR A 158 3.36 -22.76 2.50
C TYR A 158 3.90 -22.41 1.13
N ARG A 159 3.01 -22.49 0.15
CA ARG A 159 3.27 -22.06 -1.22
C ARG A 159 2.20 -21.09 -1.68
N LEU A 160 2.61 -19.86 -2.03
CA LEU A 160 1.79 -18.93 -2.77
C LEU A 160 2.02 -19.14 -4.26
N SER A 161 0.95 -19.32 -5.03
CA SER A 161 1.05 -19.59 -6.46
C SER A 161 0.00 -18.82 -7.25
N ILE A 162 0.42 -18.29 -8.40
CA ILE A 162 -0.43 -17.67 -9.40
C ILE A 162 0.08 -18.19 -10.75
N ASP A 163 -0.77 -18.91 -11.48
CA ASP A 163 -0.38 -19.42 -12.79
C ASP A 163 -0.23 -18.31 -13.82
N SER A 164 0.54 -18.56 -14.87
CA SER A 164 0.66 -17.64 -16.01
C SER A 164 -0.71 -17.37 -16.60
N MET A 165 -0.96 -16.13 -17.02
CA MET A 165 -2.26 -15.68 -17.53
C MET A 165 -3.41 -15.77 -16.51
N GLY A 166 -3.10 -15.90 -15.21
CA GLY A 166 -4.10 -15.96 -14.15
C GLY A 166 -4.72 -14.60 -13.84
N ILE A 167 -3.95 -13.53 -13.95
CA ILE A 167 -4.38 -12.15 -13.67
C ILE A 167 -4.06 -11.25 -14.85
N TYR A 168 -5.00 -10.40 -15.22
CA TYR A 168 -4.85 -9.44 -16.29
C TYR A 168 -4.89 -8.01 -15.75
N SER A 169 -4.05 -7.15 -16.32
CA SER A 169 -4.16 -5.72 -16.11
C SER A 169 -5.32 -5.13 -16.93
N ILE A 170 -5.75 -3.91 -16.58
CA ILE A 170 -6.73 -3.16 -17.37
C ILE A 170 -6.28 -2.89 -18.81
N TYR A 171 -5.00 -3.07 -19.12
CA TYR A 171 -4.40 -2.93 -20.47
C TYR A 171 -4.24 -4.26 -21.20
N GLY A 172 -4.77 -5.36 -20.68
CA GLY A 172 -4.72 -6.67 -21.31
C GLY A 172 -3.37 -7.40 -21.16
N LEU A 173 -2.39 -6.84 -20.44
CA LEU A 173 -1.18 -7.55 -20.08
C LEU A 173 -1.46 -8.56 -18.98
N TYR A 174 -0.88 -9.73 -19.05
CA TYR A 174 -1.05 -10.79 -18.07
C TYR A 174 0.25 -11.09 -17.31
N ASN A 175 0.11 -11.73 -16.16
CA ASN A 175 1.24 -12.13 -15.35
C ASN A 175 1.98 -13.36 -15.92
N ASN A 176 3.29 -13.45 -15.69
CA ASN A 176 3.99 -14.70 -15.75
C ASN A 176 3.69 -15.53 -14.49
N LYS A 177 4.03 -16.82 -14.49
CA LYS A 177 3.87 -17.69 -13.34
C LYS A 177 4.63 -17.14 -12.13
N LEU A 178 3.93 -16.99 -11.00
CA LEU A 178 4.50 -16.64 -9.70
C LEU A 178 4.40 -17.85 -8.78
N VAL A 179 5.52 -18.26 -8.19
CA VAL A 179 5.56 -19.25 -7.11
C VAL A 179 6.49 -18.74 -6.02
N LYS A 180 6.02 -18.75 -4.79
CA LYS A 180 6.78 -18.38 -3.59
C LYS A 180 6.57 -19.42 -2.53
N ASP A 181 7.64 -20.15 -2.22
CA ASP A 181 7.69 -21.08 -1.09
C ASP A 181 8.26 -20.34 0.12
N PHE A 182 7.64 -20.51 1.26
CA PHE A 182 8.08 -19.91 2.51
C PHE A 182 7.69 -20.80 3.70
N LYS A 183 8.41 -20.61 4.81
CA LYS A 183 8.12 -21.25 6.08
C LYS A 183 7.78 -20.19 7.12
N THR A 184 6.77 -20.45 7.93
CA THR A 184 6.44 -19.58 9.07
C THR A 184 7.43 -19.82 10.22
N LYS A 185 7.69 -18.78 10.99
CA LYS A 185 8.54 -18.84 12.18
C LYS A 185 7.87 -19.68 13.28
N ALA A 186 8.70 -20.16 14.20
CA ALA A 186 8.24 -20.78 15.46
C ALA A 186 7.62 -19.74 16.40
N VAL A 187 6.83 -20.18 17.37
CA VAL A 187 6.31 -19.26 18.41
C VAL A 187 7.43 -18.77 19.32
N GLU A 188 8.43 -19.61 19.53
CA GLU A 188 9.61 -19.36 20.35
C GLU A 188 10.54 -18.27 19.77
N ASP A 189 10.39 -17.96 18.47
CA ASP A 189 11.13 -16.87 17.81
C ASP A 189 10.63 -15.47 18.21
N TYR A 190 9.57 -15.40 19.05
CA TYR A 190 8.94 -14.15 19.41
C TYR A 190 8.94 -13.91 20.91
N GLY A 191 9.17 -12.65 21.26
CA GLY A 191 8.89 -12.10 22.58
C GLY A 191 7.56 -11.37 22.64
N ASN A 192 7.19 -10.98 23.85
CA ASN A 192 6.08 -10.07 24.07
C ASN A 192 6.46 -9.00 25.09
N ILE A 193 5.82 -7.84 25.01
CA ILE A 193 5.92 -6.76 25.98
C ILE A 193 4.54 -6.51 26.56
N ILE A 194 4.47 -6.58 27.89
CA ILE A 194 3.23 -6.36 28.63
C ILE A 194 3.31 -5.01 29.32
N VAL A 195 2.40 -4.12 29.00
CA VAL A 195 2.28 -2.80 29.63
C VAL A 195 1.05 -2.79 30.53
N ASN A 196 1.26 -2.59 31.82
CA ASN A 196 0.17 -2.38 32.78
C ASN A 196 -0.02 -0.88 32.98
N VAL A 197 -1.24 -0.41 32.66
CA VAL A 197 -1.64 0.99 32.83
C VAL A 197 -2.48 1.09 34.10
N SER A 198 -2.06 1.98 35.02
CA SER A 198 -2.79 2.29 36.25
C SER A 198 -3.00 3.80 36.35
N GLU A 199 -4.02 4.19 37.12
CA GLU A 199 -4.35 5.61 37.39
C GLU A 199 -4.64 6.45 36.13
N ALA A 200 -5.09 5.81 35.05
CA ALA A 200 -5.44 6.50 33.81
C ALA A 200 -6.74 7.30 34.01
N THR A 201 -6.64 8.63 33.92
CA THR A 201 -7.75 9.57 34.00
C THR A 201 -8.32 9.93 32.63
N THR A 202 -7.54 9.72 31.59
CA THR A 202 -7.90 9.93 30.17
C THR A 202 -7.50 8.70 29.35
N PRO A 203 -8.04 8.49 28.14
CA PRO A 203 -7.51 7.51 27.22
C PRO A 203 -6.01 7.71 26.95
N ILE A 204 -5.29 6.62 26.77
CA ILE A 204 -3.85 6.63 26.51
C ILE A 204 -3.58 5.91 25.21
N ILE A 205 -2.80 6.53 24.33
CA ILE A 205 -2.24 5.92 23.14
C ILE A 205 -0.85 5.40 23.50
N LEU A 206 -0.65 4.09 23.41
CA LEU A 206 0.64 3.44 23.61
C LEU A 206 1.25 3.14 22.24
N GLN A 207 2.41 3.71 21.98
CA GLN A 207 3.18 3.48 20.76
C GLN A 207 4.42 2.65 21.07
N LEU A 208 4.51 1.47 20.44
CA LEU A 208 5.72 0.66 20.41
C LEU A 208 6.59 1.12 19.24
N TYR A 209 7.85 1.43 19.46
CA TYR A 209 8.74 1.90 18.41
C TYR A 209 10.16 1.38 18.54
N GLN A 210 10.94 1.49 17.46
CA GLN A 210 12.37 1.20 17.39
C GLN A 210 13.12 2.40 16.80
N GLY A 211 14.39 2.52 17.15
CA GLY A 211 15.31 3.55 16.66
C GLY A 211 15.43 4.75 17.58
N ASP A 212 16.66 5.29 17.68
CA ASP A 212 16.96 6.45 18.53
C ASP A 212 16.79 7.78 17.79
N LYS A 213 17.22 7.83 16.53
CA LYS A 213 17.18 9.05 15.68
C LYS A 213 15.99 9.05 14.73
N ASP A 214 15.78 7.92 14.04
CA ASP A 214 14.66 7.72 13.12
C ASP A 214 13.61 6.84 13.81
N ILE A 215 12.71 7.47 14.55
CA ILE A 215 11.65 6.78 15.29
C ILE A 215 10.69 6.13 14.30
N LYS A 216 10.68 4.80 14.28
CA LYS A 216 9.72 4.00 13.53
C LYS A 216 8.69 3.42 14.49
N VAL A 217 7.48 3.98 14.47
CA VAL A 217 6.34 3.37 15.18
C VAL A 217 6.00 2.06 14.50
N LEU A 218 6.09 0.97 15.27
CA LEU A 218 5.80 -0.39 14.83
C LEU A 218 4.33 -0.75 15.03
N GLU A 219 3.82 -0.38 16.20
CA GLU A 219 2.44 -0.70 16.59
C GLU A 219 1.91 0.39 17.53
N GLU A 220 0.59 0.61 17.44
CA GLU A 220 -0.13 1.56 18.29
C GLU A 220 -1.37 0.88 18.89
N ARG A 221 -1.60 1.11 20.16
CA ARG A 221 -2.74 0.59 20.91
C ARG A 221 -3.34 1.71 21.77
N THR A 222 -4.65 1.83 21.76
CA THR A 222 -5.37 2.79 22.63
C THR A 222 -6.05 2.05 23.75
N ILE A 223 -5.89 2.54 24.99
CA ILE A 223 -6.57 2.05 26.18
C ILE A 223 -7.38 3.19 26.80
N LYS A 224 -8.63 2.92 27.18
CA LYS A 224 -9.55 3.95 27.71
C LYS A 224 -9.54 4.13 29.23
N GLY A 225 -8.67 3.42 29.92
CA GLY A 225 -8.59 3.43 31.38
C GLY A 225 -7.53 2.47 31.86
N ASN A 226 -7.59 2.10 33.12
CA ASN A 226 -6.67 1.12 33.70
C ASN A 226 -6.81 -0.24 33.00
N GLY A 227 -5.69 -0.93 32.80
CA GLY A 227 -5.71 -2.25 32.18
C GLY A 227 -4.35 -2.71 31.68
N LYS A 228 -4.37 -3.79 30.93
CA LYS A 228 -3.20 -4.45 30.38
C LYS A 228 -3.22 -4.37 28.86
N VAL A 229 -2.12 -3.94 28.29
CA VAL A 229 -1.88 -3.95 26.84
C VAL A 229 -0.72 -4.89 26.54
N VAL A 230 -0.87 -5.75 25.53
CA VAL A 230 0.16 -6.71 25.14
C VAL A 230 0.59 -6.40 23.72
N PHE A 231 1.87 -6.24 23.50
CA PHE A 231 2.52 -6.24 22.19
C PHE A 231 3.19 -7.60 22.01
N ASP A 232 2.69 -8.40 21.12
CA ASP A 232 3.12 -9.78 20.87
C ASP A 232 3.82 -9.92 19.51
N TYR A 233 4.36 -11.10 19.24
CA TYR A 233 5.11 -11.40 18.01
C TYR A 233 6.30 -10.45 17.76
N LEU A 234 6.98 -10.03 18.79
CA LEU A 234 8.16 -9.16 18.70
C LEU A 234 9.41 -10.02 18.46
N GLY A 235 10.14 -9.73 17.40
CA GLY A 235 11.43 -10.35 17.14
C GLY A 235 12.49 -9.86 18.13
N GLU A 236 13.69 -10.43 18.07
CA GLU A 236 14.83 -9.96 18.84
C GLU A 236 15.14 -8.49 18.54
N GLY A 237 15.34 -7.67 19.57
CA GLY A 237 15.67 -6.26 19.40
C GLY A 237 15.40 -5.40 20.62
N THR A 238 15.78 -4.13 20.50
CA THR A 238 15.49 -3.10 21.49
C THR A 238 14.23 -2.34 21.12
N TYR A 239 13.30 -2.29 22.03
CA TYR A 239 12.01 -1.62 21.86
C TYR A 239 11.83 -0.53 22.89
N MET A 240 11.12 0.52 22.51
CA MET A 240 10.75 1.61 23.38
C MET A 240 9.24 1.81 23.34
N ILE A 241 8.66 2.24 24.44
CA ILE A 241 7.24 2.54 24.55
C ILE A 241 7.06 4.01 24.90
N ARG A 242 6.19 4.67 24.16
CA ARG A 242 5.73 6.02 24.45
C ARG A 242 4.24 5.95 24.79
N ALA A 243 3.87 6.60 25.89
CA ALA A 243 2.48 6.82 26.27
C ALA A 243 2.10 8.26 25.94
N ILE A 244 0.99 8.46 25.26
CA ILE A 244 0.45 9.78 24.90
C ILE A 244 -0.93 9.89 25.52
N LEU A 245 -1.20 10.98 26.22
CA LEU A 245 -2.50 11.26 26.80
C LEU A 245 -3.45 11.78 25.72
N ASP A 246 -4.38 10.95 25.28
CA ASP A 246 -5.43 11.33 24.31
C ASP A 246 -6.52 12.13 25.03
N ARG A 247 -6.32 13.44 25.10
CA ARG A 247 -7.19 14.35 25.89
C ARG A 247 -8.58 14.51 25.29
N ASN A 248 -8.71 14.38 23.98
CA ASN A 248 -9.98 14.53 23.29
C ASN A 248 -10.69 13.19 23.00
N GLY A 249 -10.02 12.06 23.27
CA GLY A 249 -10.58 10.71 23.15
C GLY A 249 -10.81 10.26 21.71
N ASN A 250 -10.11 10.84 20.74
CA ASN A 250 -10.29 10.52 19.32
C ASN A 250 -9.46 9.29 18.86
N GLY A 251 -8.58 8.77 19.71
CA GLY A 251 -7.72 7.62 19.44
C GLY A 251 -6.57 7.91 18.48
N LYS A 252 -6.19 9.18 18.32
CA LYS A 252 -5.10 9.62 17.46
C LYS A 252 -4.26 10.68 18.18
N TRP A 253 -2.96 10.65 17.94
CA TRP A 253 -2.10 11.72 18.40
C TRP A 253 -2.39 13.01 17.63
N ASP A 254 -2.76 14.06 18.36
CA ASP A 254 -3.03 15.37 17.80
C ASP A 254 -1.82 16.29 17.93
N THR A 255 -1.43 16.86 16.79
CA THR A 255 -0.43 17.92 16.76
C THR A 255 -1.02 19.19 17.36
N GLY A 256 -0.19 20.02 17.97
CA GLY A 256 -0.62 21.33 18.44
C GLY A 256 -1.22 22.20 17.31
N ASN A 257 -2.04 23.15 17.70
CA ASN A 257 -2.61 24.14 16.80
C ASN A 257 -2.26 25.55 17.25
N TYR A 258 -1.33 26.19 16.57
CA TYR A 258 -0.85 27.54 16.92
C TYR A 258 -1.97 28.59 16.95
N LEU A 259 -2.86 28.55 15.96
CA LEU A 259 -3.96 29.53 15.87
C LEU A 259 -5.00 29.36 16.98
N LYS A 260 -5.15 28.18 17.53
CA LYS A 260 -6.06 27.86 18.63
C LYS A 260 -5.37 27.81 19.99
N HIS A 261 -4.07 28.12 20.05
CA HIS A 261 -3.24 28.02 21.25
C HIS A 261 -3.29 26.64 21.92
N LEU A 262 -3.44 25.57 21.12
CA LEU A 262 -3.46 24.20 21.62
C LEU A 262 -2.06 23.62 21.55
N GLN A 263 -1.60 23.05 22.65
CA GLN A 263 -0.36 22.26 22.70
C GLN A 263 -0.59 20.88 22.07
N PRO A 264 0.43 20.24 21.49
CA PRO A 264 0.33 18.85 21.06
C PRO A 264 0.02 17.96 22.27
N GLU A 265 -0.55 16.80 22.00
CA GLU A 265 -0.75 15.77 23.00
C GLU A 265 0.61 15.13 23.36
N GLU A 266 0.84 14.92 24.65
CA GLU A 266 2.06 14.34 25.22
C GLU A 266 1.74 13.13 26.08
#